data_6c4eec210a4f4a19bca44dd2093496a0
#
_entry.id   6c4eec210a4f4a19bca44dd2093496a0
#
_cell.length_a   1.000
_cell.length_b   1.000
_cell.length_c   1.000
_cell.angle_alpha   90.00
_cell.angle_beta   90.00
_cell.angle_gamma   90.00
#
_symmetry.space_group_name_H-M   'P 1'
#
loop_
_entity.id
_entity.type
_entity.pdbx_description
1 polymer ?
#
loop_
_entity_poly.entity_id
_entity_poly.type
_entity_poly.pdbx_seq_one_letter_code
_entity_poly.pdbx_strand_id
1 'polypeptide(L)'
;MLPWLLCGVLALAAAILAWKLFFLRRSLDQLARQTGERLDQDTNNLLFTSTRDRAVRRLAAELNKHLHRLRQARQQYENGDRALKEAITSISHDLRTPLTAIWGYLELLEREELPDSAQRCLSQVDERVQAMRQLTEELFRYSVAVSAGEELHLEPVDLKAALEESAASFYAVLCAQGITPVITMPEERVVRSLDRGALSRVLGNLFQNALKYSAGDLNISLDSQGTIQFSNRTAQIGEVQTARLFDRFFTVETGRSSTGLGLSIAKTLVEQMGGSISAQYGGGRLTVSIEFRQPVL
;
A
#
# COMPACT_ATOMS: atom_id res chain seq x y z
N MET A 1 -46.52 38.24 49.93
CA MET A 1 -46.03 36.86 50.20
C MET A 1 -46.05 35.98 48.99
N LEU A 2 -47.12 35.97 48.18
CA LEU A 2 -47.28 35.11 46.96
C LEU A 2 -46.17 35.30 45.90
N PRO A 3 -45.71 36.52 45.52
CA PRO A 3 -44.72 36.70 44.49
C PRO A 3 -43.34 36.17 44.89
N TRP A 4 -42.93 36.22 46.12
CA TRP A 4 -41.69 35.70 46.65
C TRP A 4 -41.64 34.17 46.64
N LEU A 5 -42.74 33.48 46.87
CA LEU A 5 -42.88 32.04 46.74
C LEU A 5 -42.77 31.63 45.31
N LEU A 6 -43.35 32.35 44.35
CA LEU A 6 -43.27 32.09 42.93
C LEU A 6 -41.84 32.24 42.44
N CYS A 7 -41.09 33.29 42.84
CA CYS A 7 -39.70 33.49 42.52
C CYS A 7 -38.81 32.36 43.08
N GLY A 8 -39.09 31.87 44.29
CA GLY A 8 -38.37 30.74 44.90
C GLY A 8 -38.56 29.44 44.10
N VAL A 9 -39.77 29.14 43.69
CA VAL A 9 -40.11 27.96 42.88
C VAL A 9 -39.44 28.04 41.50
N LEU A 10 -39.47 29.21 40.84
CA LEU A 10 -38.81 29.41 39.56
C LEU A 10 -37.25 29.27 39.66
N ALA A 11 -36.64 29.83 40.72
CA ALA A 11 -35.24 29.69 40.98
C ALA A 11 -34.80 28.22 41.22
N LEU A 12 -35.61 27.48 41.99
CA LEU A 12 -35.39 26.05 42.22
C LEU A 12 -35.51 25.23 40.92
N ALA A 13 -36.54 25.50 40.11
CA ALA A 13 -36.72 24.86 38.81
C ALA A 13 -35.58 25.15 37.86
N ALA A 14 -35.09 26.39 37.79
CA ALA A 14 -33.93 26.79 37.01
C ALA A 14 -32.64 26.08 37.47
N ALA A 15 -32.43 25.97 38.79
CA ALA A 15 -31.28 25.25 39.35
C ALA A 15 -31.30 23.75 39.01
N ILE A 16 -32.45 23.11 39.09
CA ILE A 16 -32.64 21.69 38.72
C ILE A 16 -32.39 21.50 37.22
N LEU A 17 -32.87 22.42 36.39
CA LEU A 17 -32.65 22.36 34.94
C LEU A 17 -31.18 22.55 34.57
N ALA A 18 -30.49 23.52 35.18
CA ALA A 18 -29.07 23.77 35.01
C ALA A 18 -28.25 22.56 35.44
N TRP A 19 -28.55 21.94 36.56
CA TRP A 19 -27.93 20.71 37.03
C TRP A 19 -28.13 19.57 36.02
N LYS A 20 -29.34 19.34 35.54
CA LYS A 20 -29.63 18.31 34.53
C LYS A 20 -28.86 18.54 33.23
N LEU A 21 -28.79 19.79 32.76
CA LEU A 21 -28.02 20.17 31.56
C LEU A 21 -26.52 19.96 31.76
N PHE A 22 -25.99 20.31 32.94
CA PHE A 22 -24.56 20.10 33.26
C PHE A 22 -24.19 18.61 33.20
N PHE A 23 -24.98 17.73 33.83
CA PHE A 23 -24.72 16.29 33.79
C PHE A 23 -24.90 15.70 32.40
N LEU A 24 -25.87 16.20 31.62
CA LEU A 24 -26.05 15.76 30.25
C LEU A 24 -24.83 16.10 29.38
N ARG A 25 -24.35 17.35 29.45
CA ARG A 25 -23.13 17.78 28.73
C ARG A 25 -21.93 16.96 29.13
N ARG A 26 -21.70 16.74 30.40
CA ARG A 26 -20.58 15.94 30.91
C ARG A 26 -20.64 14.48 30.38
N SER A 27 -21.83 13.90 30.30
CA SER A 27 -22.01 12.54 29.78
C SER A 27 -21.77 12.45 28.28
N LEU A 28 -22.14 13.47 27.50
CA LEU A 28 -21.86 13.56 26.06
C LEU A 28 -20.37 13.75 25.80
N ASP A 29 -19.70 14.64 26.56
CA ASP A 29 -18.23 14.83 26.44
C ASP A 29 -17.46 13.54 26.77
N GLN A 30 -17.90 12.81 27.77
CA GLN A 30 -17.32 11.52 28.13
C GLN A 30 -17.48 10.50 27.00
N LEU A 31 -18.66 10.39 26.40
CA LEU A 31 -18.90 9.51 25.24
C LEU A 31 -18.05 9.91 24.04
N ALA A 32 -17.94 11.21 23.75
CA ALA A 32 -17.14 11.71 22.64
C ALA A 32 -15.66 11.36 22.81
N ARG A 33 -15.08 11.59 24.00
CA ARG A 33 -13.68 11.21 24.31
C ARG A 33 -13.46 9.69 24.21
N GLN A 34 -14.34 8.89 24.82
CA GLN A 34 -14.26 7.44 24.75
C GLN A 34 -14.37 6.91 23.31
N THR A 35 -15.16 7.56 22.46
CA THR A 35 -15.28 7.16 21.05
C THR A 35 -14.00 7.47 20.28
N GLY A 36 -13.38 8.65 20.51
CA GLY A 36 -12.09 9.01 19.90
C GLY A 36 -10.96 8.08 20.31
N GLU A 37 -10.77 7.87 21.62
CA GLU A 37 -9.72 6.99 22.15
C GLU A 37 -9.85 5.53 21.67
N ARG A 38 -11.06 5.07 21.38
CA ARG A 38 -11.34 3.70 20.95
C ARG A 38 -11.35 3.47 19.46
N LEU A 39 -11.39 4.52 18.66
CA LEU A 39 -11.11 4.44 17.22
C LEU A 39 -9.61 4.26 16.97
N ASP A 40 -8.77 4.85 17.84
CA ASP A 40 -7.31 4.75 17.75
C ASP A 40 -6.74 3.49 18.43
N GLN A 41 -7.41 2.98 19.47
CA GLN A 41 -6.99 1.79 20.20
C GLN A 41 -7.92 0.61 19.91
N ASP A 42 -7.39 -0.50 19.48
CA ASP A 42 -8.14 -1.75 19.15
C ASP A 42 -8.65 -2.48 20.43
N THR A 43 -9.28 -1.73 21.35
CA THR A 43 -9.78 -2.27 22.62
C THR A 43 -11.23 -2.72 22.52
N ASN A 44 -11.48 -3.97 22.96
CA ASN A 44 -12.84 -4.58 22.92
C ASN A 44 -13.81 -4.06 24.02
N ASN A 45 -13.50 -2.95 24.65
CA ASN A 45 -14.30 -2.41 25.74
C ASN A 45 -15.54 -1.65 25.20
N LEU A 46 -16.71 -1.91 25.75
CA LEU A 46 -17.96 -1.22 25.43
C LEU A 46 -17.93 0.25 25.91
N LEU A 47 -18.59 1.15 25.17
CA LEU A 47 -18.83 2.51 25.64
C LEU A 47 -19.76 2.46 26.86
N PHE A 48 -19.27 2.92 27.98
CA PHE A 48 -20.05 2.99 29.23
C PHE A 48 -20.52 4.41 29.52
N THR A 49 -21.76 4.55 29.90
CA THR A 49 -22.29 5.82 30.43
C THR A 49 -22.91 5.59 31.80
N SER A 50 -22.50 6.40 32.75
CA SER A 50 -23.05 6.38 34.13
C SER A 50 -24.38 7.14 34.27
N THR A 51 -24.85 7.77 33.18
CA THR A 51 -26.06 8.60 33.23
C THR A 51 -27.33 7.76 33.25
N ARG A 52 -28.34 8.22 34.02
CA ARG A 52 -29.68 7.64 34.01
C ARG A 52 -30.54 8.12 32.84
N ASP A 53 -30.08 9.08 32.05
CA ASP A 53 -30.81 9.60 30.89
C ASP A 53 -31.01 8.53 29.83
N ARG A 54 -32.27 8.28 29.48
CA ARG A 54 -32.65 7.22 28.53
C ARG A 54 -32.15 7.49 27.11
N ALA A 55 -32.08 8.77 26.71
CA ALA A 55 -31.63 9.16 25.38
C ALA A 55 -30.12 8.92 25.22
N VAL A 56 -29.31 9.28 26.23
CA VAL A 56 -27.85 9.07 26.22
C VAL A 56 -27.51 7.58 26.23
N ARG A 57 -28.22 6.78 27.01
CA ARG A 57 -28.05 5.32 27.04
C ARG A 57 -28.38 4.67 25.68
N ARG A 58 -29.45 5.15 25.04
CA ARG A 58 -29.83 4.67 23.70
C ARG A 58 -28.78 5.03 22.66
N LEU A 59 -28.24 6.25 22.70
CA LEU A 59 -27.15 6.68 21.85
C LEU A 59 -25.88 5.82 22.05
N ALA A 60 -25.48 5.58 23.30
CA ALA A 60 -24.33 4.72 23.62
C ALA A 60 -24.51 3.26 23.09
N ALA A 61 -25.73 2.72 23.20
CA ALA A 61 -26.04 1.40 22.69
C ALA A 61 -25.96 1.32 21.15
N GLU A 62 -26.49 2.33 20.44
CA GLU A 62 -26.37 2.39 18.97
C GLU A 62 -24.92 2.59 18.51
N LEU A 63 -24.15 3.45 19.17
CA LEU A 63 -22.72 3.60 18.89
C LEU A 63 -21.95 2.29 19.11
N ASN A 64 -22.20 1.59 20.22
CA ASN A 64 -21.58 0.27 20.45
C ASN A 64 -21.92 -0.73 19.35
N LYS A 65 -23.16 -0.75 18.86
CA LYS A 65 -23.60 -1.61 17.77
C LYS A 65 -22.87 -1.29 16.45
N HIS A 66 -22.71 0.00 16.12
CA HIS A 66 -21.99 0.43 14.93
C HIS A 66 -20.48 0.13 15.03
N LEU A 67 -19.86 0.41 16.18
CA LEU A 67 -18.45 0.06 16.43
C LEU A 67 -18.21 -1.44 16.32
N HIS A 68 -19.11 -2.26 16.86
CA HIS A 68 -19.01 -3.71 16.73
C HIS A 68 -19.10 -4.17 15.27
N ARG A 69 -20.03 -3.62 14.47
CA ARG A 69 -20.13 -3.92 13.04
C ARG A 69 -18.89 -3.51 12.25
N LEU A 70 -18.35 -2.32 12.53
CA LEU A 70 -17.09 -1.87 11.89
C LEU A 70 -15.94 -2.80 12.21
N ARG A 71 -15.80 -3.24 13.46
CA ARG A 71 -14.76 -4.21 13.87
C ARG A 71 -14.93 -5.55 13.20
N GLN A 72 -16.16 -6.07 13.16
CA GLN A 72 -16.44 -7.33 12.46
C GLN A 72 -16.08 -7.23 10.97
N ALA A 73 -16.46 -6.14 10.30
CA ALA A 73 -16.13 -5.92 8.91
C ALA A 73 -14.60 -5.82 8.67
N ARG A 74 -13.89 -5.09 9.56
CA ARG A 74 -12.43 -4.99 9.54
C ARG A 74 -11.78 -6.35 9.73
N GLN A 75 -12.21 -7.11 10.73
CA GLN A 75 -11.66 -8.44 11.03
C GLN A 75 -11.93 -9.44 9.90
N GLN A 76 -13.11 -9.39 9.27
CA GLN A 76 -13.41 -10.18 8.08
C GLN A 76 -12.52 -9.80 6.91
N TYR A 77 -12.26 -8.52 6.70
CA TYR A 77 -11.35 -8.02 5.67
C TYR A 77 -9.91 -8.50 5.93
N GLU A 78 -9.41 -8.35 7.15
CA GLU A 78 -8.06 -8.79 7.56
C GLU A 78 -7.89 -10.31 7.45
N ASN A 79 -8.90 -11.09 7.86
CA ASN A 79 -8.89 -12.54 7.71
C ASN A 79 -8.95 -12.98 6.24
N GLY A 80 -9.76 -12.31 5.41
CA GLY A 80 -9.82 -12.57 3.97
C GLY A 80 -8.51 -12.27 3.27
N ASP A 81 -7.87 -11.15 3.64
CA ASP A 81 -6.55 -10.79 3.10
C ASP A 81 -5.47 -11.80 3.51
N ARG A 82 -5.47 -12.26 4.77
CA ARG A 82 -4.55 -13.29 5.26
C ARG A 82 -4.75 -14.62 4.52
N ALA A 83 -5.99 -15.09 4.39
CA ALA A 83 -6.29 -16.33 3.68
C ALA A 83 -5.89 -16.26 2.20
N LEU A 84 -6.09 -15.12 1.54
CA LEU A 84 -5.64 -14.88 0.17
C LEU A 84 -4.11 -14.95 0.07
N LYS A 85 -3.37 -14.35 1.02
CA LYS A 85 -1.91 -14.39 1.08
C LYS A 85 -1.38 -15.81 1.23
N GLU A 86 -1.93 -16.58 2.17
CA GLU A 86 -1.57 -17.98 2.40
C GLU A 86 -1.83 -18.84 1.15
N ALA A 87 -2.99 -18.66 0.50
CA ALA A 87 -3.32 -19.33 -0.75
C ALA A 87 -2.33 -18.99 -1.87
N ILE A 88 -1.99 -17.71 -2.04
CA ILE A 88 -1.01 -17.26 -3.05
C ILE A 88 0.37 -17.85 -2.80
N THR A 89 0.82 -17.88 -1.53
CA THR A 89 2.11 -18.47 -1.15
C THR A 89 2.14 -19.96 -1.50
N SER A 90 1.11 -20.69 -1.12
CA SER A 90 0.99 -22.13 -1.40
C SER A 90 0.98 -22.41 -2.90
N ILE A 91 0.13 -21.71 -3.68
CA ILE A 91 0.04 -21.86 -5.13
C ILE A 91 1.38 -21.54 -5.80
N SER A 92 2.08 -20.49 -5.36
CA SER A 92 3.38 -20.12 -5.92
C SER A 92 4.43 -21.19 -5.70
N HIS A 93 4.45 -21.81 -4.51
CA HIS A 93 5.32 -22.95 -4.22
C HIS A 93 4.99 -24.16 -5.09
N ASP A 94 3.70 -24.50 -5.18
CA ASP A 94 3.22 -25.67 -5.92
C ASP A 94 3.40 -25.53 -7.45
N LEU A 95 3.41 -24.30 -7.96
CA LEU A 95 3.73 -24.02 -9.37
C LEU A 95 5.23 -24.03 -9.67
N ARG A 96 6.08 -23.63 -8.73
CA ARG A 96 7.54 -23.59 -8.93
C ARG A 96 8.09 -24.98 -9.22
N THR A 97 7.65 -25.99 -8.51
CA THR A 97 8.14 -27.38 -8.62
C THR A 97 7.96 -27.96 -10.04
N PRO A 98 6.74 -28.00 -10.63
CA PRO A 98 6.56 -28.50 -11.99
C PRO A 98 7.26 -27.62 -13.04
N LEU A 99 7.30 -26.31 -12.87
CA LEU A 99 8.01 -25.42 -13.81
C LEU A 99 9.50 -25.68 -13.84
N THR A 100 10.13 -25.95 -12.68
CA THR A 100 11.54 -26.32 -12.61
C THR A 100 11.81 -27.64 -13.31
N ALA A 101 10.92 -28.62 -13.19
CA ALA A 101 11.04 -29.90 -13.88
C ALA A 101 10.90 -29.73 -15.41
N ILE A 102 9.90 -28.96 -15.87
CA ILE A 102 9.69 -28.66 -17.30
C ILE A 102 10.93 -27.96 -17.87
N TRP A 103 11.48 -26.98 -17.16
CA TRP A 103 12.69 -26.27 -17.59
C TRP A 103 13.89 -27.21 -17.71
N GLY A 104 14.08 -28.11 -16.73
CA GLY A 104 15.13 -29.13 -16.82
C GLY A 104 14.98 -30.06 -18.02
N TYR A 105 13.74 -30.43 -18.42
CA TYR A 105 13.54 -31.21 -19.63
C TYR A 105 13.80 -30.38 -20.92
N LEU A 106 13.48 -29.10 -20.94
CA LEU A 106 13.81 -28.20 -22.05
C LEU A 106 15.32 -28.07 -22.23
N GLU A 107 16.11 -27.89 -21.16
CA GLU A 107 17.58 -27.87 -21.23
C GLU A 107 18.16 -29.17 -21.77
N LEU A 108 17.56 -30.32 -21.44
CA LEU A 108 18.00 -31.61 -21.98
C LEU A 108 17.71 -31.72 -23.50
N LEU A 109 16.51 -31.27 -23.92
CA LEU A 109 16.13 -31.27 -25.34
C LEU A 109 16.94 -30.29 -26.18
N GLU A 110 17.42 -29.16 -25.64
CA GLU A 110 18.30 -28.21 -26.35
C GLU A 110 19.66 -28.80 -26.68
N ARG A 111 20.08 -29.88 -26.00
CA ARG A 111 21.34 -30.58 -26.24
C ARG A 111 21.24 -31.65 -27.34
N GLU A 112 20.02 -31.97 -27.78
CA GLU A 112 19.79 -32.95 -28.84
C GLU A 112 19.77 -32.29 -30.22
N GLU A 113 20.21 -33.03 -31.26
CA GLU A 113 20.10 -32.60 -32.64
C GLU A 113 18.62 -32.66 -33.10
N LEU A 114 17.95 -31.53 -33.08
CA LEU A 114 16.56 -31.41 -33.48
C LEU A 114 16.39 -30.78 -34.86
N PRO A 115 15.38 -31.20 -35.65
CA PRO A 115 15.01 -30.51 -36.88
C PRO A 115 14.64 -29.04 -36.59
N ASP A 116 14.88 -28.12 -37.55
CA ASP A 116 14.63 -26.69 -37.43
C ASP A 116 13.21 -26.34 -36.99
N SER A 117 12.24 -27.16 -37.40
CA SER A 117 10.84 -26.97 -36.99
C SER A 117 10.62 -27.29 -35.51
N ALA A 118 11.25 -28.34 -34.99
CA ALA A 118 11.19 -28.72 -33.58
C ALA A 118 11.93 -27.71 -32.70
N GLN A 119 13.12 -27.25 -33.17
CA GLN A 119 13.90 -26.25 -32.47
C GLN A 119 13.13 -24.91 -32.28
N ARG A 120 12.40 -24.47 -33.32
CA ARG A 120 11.52 -23.29 -33.21
C ARG A 120 10.38 -23.48 -32.22
N CYS A 121 9.75 -24.67 -32.20
CA CYS A 121 8.72 -24.97 -31.21
C CYS A 121 9.30 -25.02 -29.79
N LEU A 122 10.48 -25.59 -29.60
CA LEU A 122 11.17 -25.67 -28.33
C LEU A 122 11.48 -24.27 -27.77
N SER A 123 12.02 -23.37 -28.60
CA SER A 123 12.28 -21.98 -28.22
C SER A 123 11.00 -21.25 -27.77
N GLN A 124 9.87 -21.45 -28.47
CA GLN A 124 8.60 -20.87 -28.05
C GLN A 124 8.08 -21.43 -26.72
N VAL A 125 8.29 -22.73 -26.47
CA VAL A 125 7.91 -23.35 -25.20
C VAL A 125 8.79 -22.84 -24.07
N ASP A 126 10.11 -22.73 -24.30
CA ASP A 126 11.06 -22.18 -23.33
C ASP A 126 10.68 -20.75 -22.94
N GLU A 127 10.41 -19.87 -23.91
CA GLU A 127 9.95 -18.50 -23.62
C GLU A 127 8.70 -18.48 -22.74
N ARG A 128 7.75 -19.40 -22.97
CA ARG A 128 6.52 -19.49 -22.18
C ARG A 128 6.79 -19.99 -20.75
N VAL A 129 7.66 -20.99 -20.61
CA VAL A 129 8.04 -21.52 -19.30
C VAL A 129 8.79 -20.48 -18.48
N GLN A 130 9.71 -19.74 -19.09
CA GLN A 130 10.41 -18.63 -18.44
C GLN A 130 9.43 -17.53 -17.98
N ALA A 131 8.47 -17.15 -18.84
CA ALA A 131 7.44 -16.19 -18.47
C ALA A 131 6.60 -16.69 -17.28
N MET A 132 6.17 -17.95 -17.26
CA MET A 132 5.43 -18.54 -16.14
C MET A 132 6.27 -18.58 -14.86
N ARG A 133 7.56 -18.90 -14.94
CA ARG A 133 8.48 -18.87 -13.80
C ARG A 133 8.57 -17.47 -13.22
N GLN A 134 8.76 -16.46 -14.05
CA GLN A 134 8.79 -15.06 -13.61
C GLN A 134 7.48 -14.64 -12.94
N LEU A 135 6.33 -14.98 -13.51
CA LEU A 135 5.01 -14.72 -12.93
C LEU A 135 4.87 -15.36 -11.53
N THR A 136 5.32 -16.61 -11.39
CA THR A 136 5.26 -17.35 -10.11
C THR A 136 6.17 -16.72 -9.06
N GLU A 137 7.38 -16.29 -9.44
CA GLU A 137 8.31 -15.59 -8.55
C GLU A 137 7.78 -14.22 -8.11
N GLU A 138 7.18 -13.46 -9.02
CA GLU A 138 6.55 -12.18 -8.67
C GLU A 138 5.35 -12.37 -7.72
N LEU A 139 4.54 -13.40 -7.95
CA LEU A 139 3.43 -13.77 -7.09
C LEU A 139 3.91 -14.15 -5.68
N PHE A 140 4.98 -14.92 -5.59
CA PHE A 140 5.62 -15.26 -4.32
C PHE A 140 6.16 -14.01 -3.60
N ARG A 141 6.90 -13.14 -4.32
CA ARG A 141 7.41 -11.86 -3.75
C ARG A 141 6.28 -10.98 -3.26
N TYR A 142 5.16 -10.93 -3.98
CA TYR A 142 3.95 -10.24 -3.53
C TYR A 142 3.43 -10.82 -2.23
N SER A 143 3.28 -12.14 -2.15
CA SER A 143 2.81 -12.81 -0.93
C SER A 143 3.71 -12.51 0.26
N VAL A 144 5.04 -12.57 0.11
CA VAL A 144 6.01 -12.23 1.16
C VAL A 144 5.94 -10.74 1.53
N ALA A 145 5.89 -9.84 0.54
CA ALA A 145 5.83 -8.40 0.81
C ALA A 145 4.55 -7.97 1.53
N VAL A 146 3.44 -8.66 1.23
CA VAL A 146 2.12 -8.39 1.83
C VAL A 146 1.89 -9.23 3.09
N SER A 147 2.64 -10.33 3.28
CA SER A 147 2.62 -11.15 4.51
C SER A 147 3.27 -10.46 5.72
N ALA A 148 3.29 -9.16 5.75
CA ALA A 148 3.95 -8.36 6.77
C ALA A 148 3.42 -8.61 8.21
N GLY A 149 3.83 -9.78 8.73
CA GLY A 149 4.14 -9.98 10.12
C GLY A 149 5.65 -9.87 10.34
N GLU A 150 6.47 -9.62 9.31
CA GLU A 150 7.86 -9.22 9.49
C GLU A 150 7.85 -7.77 9.97
N GLU A 151 8.27 -7.57 11.21
CA GLU A 151 8.51 -6.25 11.78
C GLU A 151 9.50 -5.54 10.86
N LEU A 152 9.08 -4.40 10.27
CA LEU A 152 9.96 -3.56 9.49
C LEU A 152 11.11 -3.10 10.39
N HIS A 153 12.34 -3.33 9.98
CA HIS A 153 13.52 -2.81 10.66
C HIS A 153 13.74 -1.36 10.24
N LEU A 154 13.04 -0.46 10.94
CA LEU A 154 13.19 0.98 10.69
C LEU A 154 14.54 1.46 11.19
N GLU A 155 15.37 1.95 10.27
CA GLU A 155 16.69 2.54 10.52
C GLU A 155 16.81 3.88 9.79
N PRO A 156 17.75 4.75 10.20
CA PRO A 156 18.02 5.97 9.43
C PRO A 156 18.60 5.64 8.06
N VAL A 157 17.82 5.82 6.99
CA VAL A 157 18.20 5.57 5.58
C VAL A 157 18.39 6.90 4.87
N ASP A 158 19.54 7.06 4.20
CA ASP A 158 19.79 8.16 3.27
C ASP A 158 19.13 7.84 1.92
N LEU A 159 18.06 8.57 1.61
CA LEU A 159 17.28 8.38 0.38
C LEU A 159 18.11 8.63 -0.87
N LYS A 160 19.07 9.58 -0.82
CA LYS A 160 19.97 9.87 -1.93
C LYS A 160 20.83 8.67 -2.25
N ALA A 161 21.53 8.11 -1.24
CA ALA A 161 22.37 6.94 -1.41
C ALA A 161 21.59 5.72 -1.90
N ALA A 162 20.39 5.47 -1.35
CA ALA A 162 19.54 4.37 -1.78
C ALA A 162 19.07 4.51 -3.23
N LEU A 163 18.76 5.74 -3.66
CA LEU A 163 18.35 6.03 -5.03
C LEU A 163 19.53 5.87 -6.01
N GLU A 164 20.74 6.35 -5.65
CA GLU A 164 21.96 6.18 -6.42
C GLU A 164 22.32 4.70 -6.60
N GLU A 165 22.27 3.90 -5.53
CA GLU A 165 22.53 2.45 -5.56
C GLU A 165 21.54 1.72 -6.48
N SER A 166 20.24 2.03 -6.35
CA SER A 166 19.20 1.46 -7.20
C SER A 166 19.38 1.88 -8.67
N ALA A 167 19.63 3.16 -8.93
CA ALA A 167 19.84 3.66 -10.28
C ALA A 167 21.06 3.01 -10.97
N ALA A 168 22.16 2.84 -10.23
CA ALA A 168 23.35 2.18 -10.73
C ALA A 168 23.06 0.71 -11.14
N SER A 169 22.25 -0.01 -10.36
CA SER A 169 21.90 -1.41 -10.66
C SER A 169 21.06 -1.57 -11.93
N PHE A 170 20.23 -0.57 -12.27
CA PHE A 170 19.38 -0.59 -13.47
C PHE A 170 19.98 0.13 -14.69
N TYR A 171 21.06 0.88 -14.50
CA TYR A 171 21.62 1.76 -15.54
C TYR A 171 21.96 1.03 -16.84
N ALA A 172 22.68 -0.10 -16.76
CA ALA A 172 23.07 -0.88 -17.93
C ALA A 172 21.87 -1.38 -18.73
N VAL A 173 20.82 -1.86 -18.04
CA VAL A 173 19.60 -2.37 -18.68
C VAL A 173 18.78 -1.23 -19.29
N LEU A 174 18.68 -0.08 -18.64
CA LEU A 174 18.02 1.12 -19.16
C LEU A 174 18.70 1.59 -20.44
N CYS A 175 20.04 1.72 -20.44
CA CYS A 175 20.82 2.14 -21.61
C CYS A 175 20.67 1.14 -22.78
N ALA A 176 20.65 -0.17 -22.51
CA ALA A 176 20.45 -1.20 -23.53
C ALA A 176 19.07 -1.08 -24.21
N GLN A 177 18.07 -0.54 -23.53
CA GLN A 177 16.73 -0.25 -24.08
C GLN A 177 16.62 1.17 -24.66
N GLY A 178 17.71 1.93 -24.73
CA GLY A 178 17.71 3.31 -25.24
C GLY A 178 17.12 4.33 -24.28
N ILE A 179 16.96 3.99 -23.00
CA ILE A 179 16.46 4.89 -21.96
C ILE A 179 17.66 5.50 -21.22
N THR A 180 17.82 6.82 -21.31
CA THR A 180 18.84 7.55 -20.55
C THR A 180 18.17 8.23 -19.36
N PRO A 181 18.40 7.75 -18.12
CA PRO A 181 17.80 8.36 -16.96
C PRO A 181 18.44 9.73 -16.64
N VAL A 182 17.60 10.73 -16.39
CA VAL A 182 18.01 12.03 -15.85
C VAL A 182 17.65 12.06 -14.38
N ILE A 183 18.67 12.15 -13.50
CA ILE A 183 18.48 12.10 -12.06
C ILE A 183 18.82 13.47 -11.47
N THR A 184 17.87 14.05 -10.74
CA THR A 184 18.01 15.35 -10.03
C THR A 184 17.84 15.12 -8.54
N MET A 185 18.83 15.48 -7.74
CA MET A 185 18.82 15.29 -6.30
C MET A 185 19.38 16.53 -5.59
N PRO A 186 18.99 16.81 -4.32
CA PRO A 186 19.56 17.88 -3.55
C PRO A 186 21.03 17.59 -3.18
N GLU A 187 21.80 18.61 -2.91
CA GLU A 187 23.19 18.45 -2.42
C GLU A 187 23.22 17.83 -1.03
N GLU A 188 22.28 18.21 -0.19
CA GLU A 188 22.15 17.74 1.19
C GLU A 188 21.63 16.32 1.28
N ARG A 189 22.00 15.62 2.36
CA ARG A 189 21.47 14.29 2.65
C ARG A 189 20.00 14.38 3.09
N VAL A 190 19.19 13.47 2.57
CA VAL A 190 17.77 13.35 2.94
C VAL A 190 17.59 12.03 3.70
N VAL A 191 17.58 12.09 5.02
CA VAL A 191 17.49 10.89 5.88
C VAL A 191 16.05 10.71 6.37
N ARG A 192 15.56 9.45 6.29
CA ARG A 192 14.25 9.03 6.82
C ARG A 192 14.39 7.73 7.58
N SER A 193 13.49 7.50 8.55
CA SER A 193 13.43 6.24 9.31
C SER A 193 12.62 5.24 8.50
N LEU A 194 13.29 4.31 7.81
CA LEU A 194 12.72 3.36 6.85
C LEU A 194 13.41 2.01 6.97
N ASP A 195 12.78 0.98 6.40
CA ASP A 195 13.43 -0.30 6.15
C ASP A 195 14.17 -0.23 4.79
N ARG A 196 15.50 -0.40 4.82
CA ARG A 196 16.35 -0.31 3.63
C ARG A 196 16.00 -1.36 2.57
N GLY A 197 15.68 -2.58 3.00
CA GLY A 197 15.30 -3.66 2.11
C GLY A 197 13.95 -3.43 1.44
N ALA A 198 12.96 -2.94 2.20
CA ALA A 198 11.67 -2.56 1.68
C ALA A 198 11.78 -1.38 0.70
N LEU A 199 12.58 -0.35 1.01
CA LEU A 199 12.84 0.79 0.11
C LEU A 199 13.49 0.33 -1.20
N SER A 200 14.50 -0.55 -1.14
CA SER A 200 15.16 -1.11 -2.33
C SER A 200 14.16 -1.85 -3.22
N ARG A 201 13.23 -2.61 -2.65
CA ARG A 201 12.14 -3.28 -3.40
C ARG A 201 11.19 -2.28 -4.05
N VAL A 202 10.84 -1.21 -3.35
CA VAL A 202 9.99 -0.13 -3.89
C VAL A 202 10.67 0.51 -5.11
N LEU A 203 11.91 0.94 -4.96
CA LEU A 203 12.67 1.56 -6.06
C LEU A 203 12.83 0.59 -7.23
N GLY A 204 13.15 -0.69 -6.97
CA GLY A 204 13.24 -1.72 -8.00
C GLY A 204 11.95 -1.88 -8.81
N ASN A 205 10.79 -1.89 -8.16
CA ASN A 205 9.49 -1.95 -8.83
C ASN A 205 9.23 -0.73 -9.71
N LEU A 206 9.66 0.48 -9.29
CA LEU A 206 9.51 1.70 -10.09
C LEU A 206 10.45 1.69 -11.30
N PHE A 207 11.71 1.26 -11.15
CA PHE A 207 12.64 1.11 -12.26
C PHE A 207 12.14 0.08 -13.28
N GLN A 208 11.63 -1.07 -12.83
CA GLN A 208 11.04 -2.09 -13.71
C GLN A 208 9.80 -1.56 -14.44
N ASN A 209 8.97 -0.76 -13.76
CA ASN A 209 7.84 -0.11 -14.39
C ASN A 209 8.28 0.88 -15.47
N ALA A 210 9.30 1.71 -15.20
CA ALA A 210 9.85 2.64 -16.17
C ALA A 210 10.48 1.90 -17.37
N LEU A 211 11.27 0.85 -17.15
CA LEU A 211 11.81 0.00 -18.21
C LEU A 211 10.73 -0.54 -19.15
N LYS A 212 9.60 -0.91 -18.60
CA LYS A 212 8.53 -1.56 -19.35
C LYS A 212 7.65 -0.59 -20.15
N TYR A 213 7.38 0.58 -19.58
CA TYR A 213 6.35 1.49 -20.11
C TYR A 213 6.88 2.83 -20.60
N SER A 214 8.19 3.10 -20.45
CA SER A 214 8.79 4.34 -20.98
C SER A 214 8.90 4.30 -22.51
N ALA A 215 8.66 5.45 -23.11
CA ALA A 215 8.87 5.68 -24.54
C ALA A 215 10.31 6.18 -24.84
N GLY A 216 11.30 5.87 -23.98
CA GLY A 216 12.71 6.20 -24.18
C GLY A 216 13.25 7.30 -23.27
N ASP A 217 12.42 7.87 -22.37
CA ASP A 217 12.85 8.88 -21.40
C ASP A 217 12.52 8.46 -19.96
N LEU A 218 13.35 8.86 -19.02
CA LEU A 218 13.10 8.64 -17.60
C LEU A 218 13.69 9.80 -16.80
N ASN A 219 12.86 10.55 -16.12
CA ASN A 219 13.29 11.58 -15.18
C ASN A 219 13.02 11.10 -13.76
N ILE A 220 14.03 11.16 -12.92
CA ILE A 220 13.95 10.79 -11.51
C ILE A 220 14.35 12.00 -10.70
N SER A 221 13.57 12.38 -9.70
CA SER A 221 13.92 13.46 -8.80
C SER A 221 13.70 13.07 -7.35
N LEU A 222 14.59 13.55 -6.48
CA LEU A 222 14.43 13.55 -5.03
C LEU A 222 14.45 15.00 -4.57
N ASP A 223 13.49 15.41 -3.76
CA ASP A 223 13.50 16.73 -3.14
C ASP A 223 14.01 16.69 -1.68
N SER A 224 14.24 17.88 -1.11
CA SER A 224 14.69 18.02 0.29
C SER A 224 13.63 17.59 1.32
N GLN A 225 12.37 17.49 0.90
CA GLN A 225 11.27 17.02 1.74
C GLN A 225 11.16 15.49 1.78
N GLY A 226 11.96 14.77 0.98
CA GLY A 226 11.95 13.31 0.90
C GLY A 226 10.92 12.75 -0.10
N THR A 227 10.49 13.56 -1.06
CA THR A 227 9.64 13.11 -2.15
C THR A 227 10.52 12.57 -3.28
N ILE A 228 10.29 11.33 -3.67
CA ILE A 228 10.93 10.69 -4.83
C ILE A 228 9.91 10.63 -5.96
N GLN A 229 10.26 11.11 -7.14
CA GLN A 229 9.40 11.08 -8.32
C GLN A 229 10.07 10.34 -9.48
N PHE A 230 9.31 9.47 -10.12
CA PHE A 230 9.67 8.80 -11.38
C PHE A 230 8.70 9.29 -12.46
N SER A 231 9.22 9.91 -13.52
CA SER A 231 8.41 10.49 -14.59
C SER A 231 8.93 10.06 -15.95
N ASN A 232 8.08 9.43 -16.77
CA ASN A 232 8.41 8.99 -18.11
C ASN A 232 7.25 9.23 -19.07
N ARG A 233 7.54 9.40 -20.37
CA ARG A 233 6.52 9.42 -21.42
C ARG A 233 5.99 8.00 -21.63
N THR A 234 4.69 7.90 -21.81
CA THR A 234 4.02 6.64 -22.16
C THR A 234 2.78 6.91 -23.01
N ALA A 235 2.59 6.10 -24.06
CA ALA A 235 1.40 6.18 -24.92
C ALA A 235 0.32 5.18 -24.49
N GLN A 236 0.63 4.29 -23.54
CA GLN A 236 -0.20 3.13 -23.21
C GLN A 236 -1.18 3.38 -22.06
N ILE A 237 -1.04 4.49 -21.32
CA ILE A 237 -1.81 4.79 -20.11
C ILE A 237 -2.56 6.10 -20.31
N GLY A 238 -3.85 6.13 -19.97
CA GLY A 238 -4.67 7.32 -19.93
C GLY A 238 -5.08 7.70 -18.50
N GLU A 239 -5.76 8.84 -18.33
CA GLU A 239 -6.20 9.35 -17.03
C GLU A 239 -7.05 8.35 -16.23
N VAL A 240 -7.97 7.65 -16.90
CA VAL A 240 -8.87 6.66 -16.26
C VAL A 240 -8.09 5.45 -15.70
N GLN A 241 -7.03 5.06 -16.40
CA GLN A 241 -6.20 3.92 -16.02
C GLN A 241 -5.24 4.27 -14.88
N THR A 242 -4.85 5.53 -14.75
CA THR A 242 -3.94 6.02 -13.70
C THR A 242 -4.51 5.79 -12.30
N ALA A 243 -5.81 5.94 -12.10
CA ALA A 243 -6.46 5.66 -10.82
C ALA A 243 -6.34 4.19 -10.38
N ARG A 244 -6.17 3.26 -11.33
CA ARG A 244 -6.09 1.82 -11.10
C ARG A 244 -4.68 1.25 -11.13
N LEU A 245 -3.65 2.07 -11.32
CA LEU A 245 -2.26 1.62 -11.44
C LEU A 245 -1.75 0.85 -10.22
N PHE A 246 -2.33 1.13 -9.06
CA PHE A 246 -2.01 0.46 -7.80
C PHE A 246 -2.95 -0.71 -7.47
N ASP A 247 -3.95 -0.98 -8.33
CA ASP A 247 -4.81 -2.15 -8.14
C ASP A 247 -4.00 -3.43 -8.41
N ARG A 248 -4.27 -4.45 -7.63
CA ARG A 248 -3.64 -5.77 -7.78
C ARG A 248 -4.01 -6.38 -9.14
N PHE A 249 -3.03 -6.94 -9.84
CA PHE A 249 -3.20 -7.58 -11.16
C PHE A 249 -3.64 -6.62 -12.28
N PHE A 250 -3.60 -5.31 -12.05
CA PHE A 250 -3.90 -4.35 -13.10
C PHE A 250 -2.71 -4.22 -14.04
N THR A 251 -2.94 -4.49 -15.32
CA THR A 251 -1.98 -4.27 -16.42
C THR A 251 -2.71 -3.70 -17.61
N VAL A 252 -2.03 -2.83 -18.36
CA VAL A 252 -2.57 -2.21 -19.58
C VAL A 252 -2.36 -3.13 -20.79
N GLU A 253 -1.36 -3.99 -20.74
CA GLU A 253 -1.04 -4.93 -21.81
C GLU A 253 -1.58 -6.33 -21.51
N THR A 254 -2.53 -6.78 -22.31
CA THR A 254 -2.94 -8.19 -22.39
C THR A 254 -1.94 -8.94 -23.28
N GLY A 255 -0.99 -9.69 -22.67
CA GLY A 255 -0.16 -10.63 -23.45
C GLY A 255 1.35 -10.59 -23.25
N ARG A 256 1.93 -9.60 -22.60
CA ARG A 256 3.35 -9.58 -22.19
C ARG A 256 3.48 -9.86 -20.69
N SER A 257 4.62 -10.41 -20.29
CA SER A 257 4.96 -10.92 -18.94
C SER A 257 4.86 -9.84 -17.82
N SER A 258 3.66 -9.35 -17.54
CA SER A 258 3.38 -8.34 -16.52
C SER A 258 2.28 -8.84 -15.62
N THR A 259 2.62 -9.11 -14.37
CA THR A 259 1.66 -9.55 -13.36
C THR A 259 0.74 -8.45 -12.87
N GLY A 260 1.08 -7.18 -13.10
CA GLY A 260 0.38 -6.04 -12.49
C GLY A 260 0.54 -5.96 -10.96
N LEU A 261 1.57 -6.63 -10.40
CA LEU A 261 1.82 -6.66 -8.95
C LEU A 261 2.86 -5.63 -8.49
N GLY A 262 3.79 -5.20 -9.37
CA GLY A 262 4.92 -4.36 -8.97
C GLY A 262 4.51 -3.05 -8.27
N LEU A 263 3.59 -2.28 -8.84
CA LEU A 263 3.14 -1.02 -8.22
C LEU A 263 2.26 -1.24 -7.00
N SER A 264 1.48 -2.31 -6.93
CA SER A 264 0.71 -2.66 -5.73
C SER A 264 1.62 -3.09 -4.57
N ILE A 265 2.72 -3.80 -4.85
CA ILE A 265 3.78 -4.11 -3.87
C ILE A 265 4.43 -2.80 -3.38
N ALA A 266 4.83 -1.93 -4.30
CA ALA A 266 5.43 -0.65 -3.95
C ALA A 266 4.51 0.16 -3.03
N LYS A 267 3.22 0.24 -3.35
CA LYS A 267 2.22 0.92 -2.52
C LYS A 267 2.14 0.32 -1.11
N THR A 268 2.01 -1.00 -1.01
CA THR A 268 1.92 -1.69 0.29
C THR A 268 3.16 -1.40 1.15
N LEU A 269 4.37 -1.51 0.59
CA LEU A 269 5.61 -1.27 1.33
C LEU A 269 5.77 0.19 1.76
N VAL A 270 5.41 1.14 0.88
CA VAL A 270 5.45 2.58 1.20
C VAL A 270 4.49 2.91 2.34
N GLU A 271 3.24 2.41 2.28
CA GLU A 271 2.24 2.60 3.34
C GLU A 271 2.67 1.97 4.67
N GLN A 272 3.29 0.78 4.65
CA GLN A 272 3.85 0.13 5.84
C GLN A 272 4.98 0.94 6.48
N MET A 273 5.80 1.62 5.68
CA MET A 273 6.85 2.54 6.15
C MET A 273 6.31 3.93 6.55
N GLY A 274 4.98 4.12 6.59
CA GLY A 274 4.33 5.39 6.96
C GLY A 274 4.38 6.47 5.89
N GLY A 275 4.74 6.12 4.65
CA GLY A 275 4.74 7.01 3.49
C GLY A 275 3.42 7.00 2.71
N SER A 276 3.39 7.76 1.63
CA SER A 276 2.31 7.75 0.64
C SER A 276 2.87 7.62 -0.78
N ILE A 277 2.12 6.98 -1.66
CA ILE A 277 2.44 6.84 -3.08
C ILE A 277 1.25 7.30 -3.92
N SER A 278 1.52 8.04 -4.97
CA SER A 278 0.50 8.54 -5.89
C SER A 278 0.99 8.46 -7.34
N ALA A 279 0.06 8.48 -8.29
CA ALA A 279 0.37 8.54 -9.70
C ALA A 279 -0.47 9.62 -10.37
N GLN A 280 0.13 10.34 -11.30
CA GLN A 280 -0.53 11.36 -12.11
C GLN A 280 -0.16 11.16 -13.58
N TYR A 281 -1.13 11.36 -14.46
CA TYR A 281 -0.93 11.36 -15.90
C TYR A 281 -1.33 12.70 -16.48
N GLY A 282 -0.44 13.30 -17.24
CA GLY A 282 -0.69 14.56 -17.90
C GLY A 282 0.33 14.82 -19.03
N GLY A 283 -0.13 15.38 -20.14
CA GLY A 283 0.74 15.72 -21.27
C GLY A 283 1.51 14.53 -21.87
N GLY A 284 0.95 13.31 -21.83
CA GLY A 284 1.61 12.10 -22.32
C GLY A 284 2.68 11.54 -21.37
N ARG A 285 2.75 12.01 -20.13
CA ARG A 285 3.70 11.58 -19.11
C ARG A 285 2.98 10.96 -17.92
N LEU A 286 3.50 9.83 -17.46
CA LEU A 286 3.15 9.25 -16.17
C LEU A 286 4.19 9.71 -15.15
N THR A 287 3.73 10.21 -14.02
CA THR A 287 4.57 10.54 -12.86
C THR A 287 4.09 9.78 -11.66
N VAL A 288 4.96 8.95 -11.09
CA VAL A 288 4.73 8.26 -9.81
C VAL A 288 5.54 8.97 -8.74
N SER A 289 4.87 9.39 -7.68
CA SER A 289 5.46 10.13 -6.55
C SER A 289 5.34 9.33 -5.27
N ILE A 290 6.44 9.24 -4.52
CA ILE A 290 6.51 8.64 -3.19
C ILE A 290 6.91 9.72 -2.20
N GLU A 291 6.21 9.81 -1.08
CA GLU A 291 6.49 10.77 -0.02
C GLU A 291 6.73 10.04 1.30
N PHE A 292 7.88 10.26 1.92
CA PHE A 292 8.16 9.80 3.28
C PHE A 292 8.20 11.00 4.21
N ARG A 293 7.20 11.10 5.07
CA ARG A 293 7.12 12.21 6.04
C ARG A 293 8.25 12.13 7.06
N GLN A 294 8.76 13.29 7.48
CA GLN A 294 9.63 13.32 8.67
C GLN A 294 8.82 12.84 9.87
N PRO A 295 9.40 11.98 10.73
CA PRO A 295 8.79 11.76 12.04
C PRO A 295 8.65 13.12 12.73
N VAL A 296 7.44 13.42 13.19
CA VAL A 296 7.21 14.58 14.07
C VAL A 296 8.00 14.30 15.34
N LEU A 297 9.07 15.06 15.55
CA LEU A 297 9.89 15.05 16.77
C LEU A 297 9.06 15.45 17.98
#